data_2ad6cab61384b2f061ebf9e2ad434205
#
_entry.id   2ad6cab61384b2f061ebf9e2ad434205
#
_cell.length_a   1.000
_cell.length_b   1.000
_cell.length_c   1.000
_cell.angle_alpha   90.00
_cell.angle_beta   90.00
_cell.angle_gamma   90.00
#
_symmetry.space_group_name_H-M   'P 1'
#
loop_
_entity.id
_entity.type
_entity.pdbx_description
1 polymer ?
#
loop_
_entity_poly.entity_id
_entity_poly.type
_entity_poly.pdbx_seq_one_letter_code
_entity_poly.pdbx_strand_id
1 'polypeptide(L)'
;MELPGSNRWTLGWETMEDNDPASRTVMVVDDEPDMRHLLRITLERAGYEVVEAAHGEAALDEVRRSPPQLVLTDRMMPRMNGGELIERLRADETTKAIPIVIVSGTRGGEAGADAVLSKPFDPDELIVLVDRLIGKER
;
A
#
# COMPACT_ATOMS: atom_id res chain seq x y z
N MET A 1 -0.99 19.56 32.67
CA MET A 1 -0.97 19.59 31.88
C MET A 1 -0.53 19.17 31.47
N GLU A 2 -0.61 19.08 31.96
CA GLU A 2 -0.54 18.80 31.25
C GLU A 2 -0.17 18.12 30.84
N LEU A 3 -0.45 18.13 31.84
CA LEU A 3 -0.44 17.74 31.17
C LEU A 3 0.14 17.11 30.88
N PRO A 4 -0.09 17.24 31.47
CA PRO A 4 0.15 16.86 30.69
C PRO A 4 0.47 16.19 30.09
N GLY A 5 0.30 16.29 31.12
CA GLY A 5 0.12 16.14 30.04
C GLY A 5 0.41 15.57 29.53
N SER A 6 0.00 15.41 30.05
CA SER A 6 -0.11 15.44 29.14
C SER A 6 0.45 14.93 28.65
N ASN A 7 0.10 14.83 29.27
CA ASN A 7 0.23 14.73 28.27
C ASN A 7 0.80 14.18 27.88
N ARG A 8 0.47 14.36 28.51
CA ARG A 8 0.64 14.29 27.66
C ARG A 8 0.92 13.60 26.95
N TRP A 9 0.43 13.54 27.75
CA TRP A 9 0.38 13.33 26.75
C TRP A 9 0.37 13.11 26.08
N THR A 10 -0.36 13.35 26.46
CA THR A 10 -0.69 13.61 25.29
C THR A 10 -0.53 13.46 24.73
N LEU A 11 -0.99 13.69 25.39
CA LEU A 11 -1.18 13.92 24.31
C LEU A 11 -0.93 13.65 23.60
N GLY A 12 -1.21 13.84 24.05
CA GLY A 12 -1.29 13.83 22.87
C GLY A 12 -1.20 13.45 22.35
N TRP A 13 -1.70 13.38 22.18
CA TRP A 13 -1.83 13.29 21.19
C TRP A 13 -1.83 13.31 20.43
N GLU A 14 -2.09 13.68 20.60
CA GLU A 14 -2.24 13.90 19.64
C GLU A 14 -2.06 13.98 18.74
N THR A 15 -2.54 14.40 18.81
CA THR A 15 -2.43 14.51 17.87
C THR A 15 -1.99 14.40 17.03
N MET A 16 -2.27 14.17 16.47
CA MET A 16 -1.89 13.95 15.64
C MET A 16 -1.75 14.27 14.71
N GLU A 17 -1.79 14.40 14.28
CA GLU A 17 -1.64 14.62 13.33
C GLU A 17 -1.62 14.02 12.12
N ASP A 18 -2.03 14.18 11.21
CA ASP A 18 -2.18 13.73 10.11
C ASP A 18 -1.06 13.19 9.49
N ASN A 19 0.04 13.47 9.75
CA ASN A 19 1.16 12.80 9.39
C ASN A 19 1.48 11.82 10.35
N ASP A 20 0.54 11.39 11.08
CA ASP A 20 0.61 10.28 11.95
C ASP A 20 1.07 9.11 11.19
N PRO A 21 2.06 8.38 11.62
CA PRO A 21 2.48 7.15 10.97
C PRO A 21 1.33 6.16 10.83
N ALA A 22 0.36 6.22 11.72
CA ALA A 22 -0.78 5.34 11.61
C ALA A 22 -1.61 5.60 10.37
N SER A 23 -1.44 6.75 9.75
CA SER A 23 -2.16 7.04 8.52
C SER A 23 -1.47 6.45 7.30
N ARG A 24 -0.33 5.81 7.45
CA ARG A 24 0.39 5.24 6.32
C ARG A 24 -0.13 3.86 6.03
N THR A 25 -1.11 3.81 5.19
CA THR A 25 -1.83 2.59 4.84
C THR A 25 -1.42 2.11 3.46
N VAL A 26 -1.11 0.82 3.37
CA VAL A 26 -0.78 0.18 2.10
C VAL A 26 -1.89 -0.82 1.81
N MET A 27 -2.40 -0.80 0.58
CA MET A 27 -3.36 -1.81 0.14
C MET A 27 -2.61 -2.91 -0.59
N VAL A 28 -2.84 -4.15 -0.18
CA VAL A 28 -2.25 -5.32 -0.82
C VAL A 28 -3.34 -6.05 -1.60
N VAL A 29 -3.14 -6.21 -2.90
CA VAL A 29 -4.10 -6.87 -3.77
C VAL A 29 -3.46 -8.12 -4.34
N ASP A 30 -3.98 -9.28 -3.99
CA ASP A 30 -3.44 -10.54 -4.48
C ASP A 30 -4.51 -11.61 -4.28
N ASP A 31 -4.77 -12.41 -5.30
CA ASP A 31 -5.80 -13.44 -5.20
C ASP A 31 -5.29 -14.67 -4.44
N GLU A 32 -4.00 -14.75 -4.17
CA GLU A 32 -3.42 -15.86 -3.45
C GLU A 32 -3.30 -15.53 -1.96
N PRO A 33 -4.04 -16.22 -1.10
CA PRO A 33 -4.06 -15.86 0.32
C PRO A 33 -2.70 -15.91 1.01
N ASP A 34 -1.87 -16.90 0.66
CA ASP A 34 -0.57 -17.04 1.30
C ASP A 34 0.35 -15.86 0.99
N MET A 35 0.38 -15.46 -0.27
CA MET A 35 1.21 -14.33 -0.67
C MET A 35 0.67 -13.04 -0.06
N ARG A 36 -0.65 -12.88 -0.05
CA ARG A 36 -1.27 -11.70 0.52
C ARG A 36 -0.92 -11.59 2.01
N HIS A 37 -0.95 -12.73 2.71
CA HIS A 37 -0.61 -12.77 4.13
C HIS A 37 0.86 -12.42 4.36
N LEU A 38 1.75 -12.96 3.53
CA LEU A 38 3.17 -12.67 3.64
C LEU A 38 3.45 -11.19 3.47
N LEU A 39 2.85 -10.59 2.45
CA LEU A 39 3.04 -9.16 2.19
C LEU A 39 2.51 -8.34 3.36
N ARG A 40 1.36 -8.72 3.89
CA ARG A 40 0.77 -8.02 5.02
C ARG A 40 1.69 -8.04 6.24
N ILE A 41 2.17 -9.23 6.61
CA ILE A 41 3.02 -9.34 7.79
C ILE A 41 4.30 -8.53 7.62
N THR A 42 4.89 -8.60 6.43
CA THR A 42 6.12 -7.88 6.15
C THR A 42 5.92 -6.37 6.32
N LEU A 43 4.83 -5.86 5.77
CA LEU A 43 4.54 -4.43 5.85
C LEU A 43 4.15 -4.00 7.26
N GLU A 44 3.40 -4.83 7.97
CA GLU A 44 3.01 -4.49 9.33
C GLU A 44 4.20 -4.42 10.25
N ARG A 45 5.16 -5.31 10.07
CA ARG A 45 6.38 -5.28 10.86
C ARG A 45 7.20 -4.01 10.63
N ALA A 46 7.02 -3.42 9.47
CA ALA A 46 7.72 -2.18 9.14
C ALA A 46 6.94 -0.94 9.60
N GLY A 47 5.79 -1.13 10.22
CA GLY A 47 5.02 -0.02 10.80
C GLY A 47 3.87 0.49 9.94
N TYR A 48 3.55 -0.21 8.85
CA TYR A 48 2.44 0.21 8.00
C TYR A 48 1.15 -0.47 8.44
N GLU A 49 0.04 0.21 8.20
CA GLU A 49 -1.27 -0.42 8.29
C GLU A 49 -1.56 -1.03 6.93
N VAL A 50 -2.18 -2.19 6.92
CA VAL A 50 -2.40 -2.91 5.68
C VAL A 50 -3.88 -3.23 5.51
N VAL A 51 -4.38 -2.95 4.31
CA VAL A 51 -5.72 -3.33 3.91
C VAL A 51 -5.56 -4.33 2.79
N GLU A 52 -6.34 -5.41 2.81
CA GLU A 52 -6.22 -6.46 1.83
C GLU A 52 -7.40 -6.49 0.89
N ALA A 53 -7.14 -6.85 -0.37
CA ALA A 53 -8.18 -7.12 -1.33
C ALA A 53 -7.79 -8.38 -2.10
N ALA A 54 -8.75 -9.25 -2.33
CA ALA A 54 -8.48 -10.53 -2.98
C ALA A 54 -8.57 -10.45 -4.50
N HIS A 55 -9.09 -9.36 -5.04
CA HIS A 55 -9.20 -9.18 -6.49
C HIS A 55 -9.38 -7.69 -6.81
N GLY A 56 -9.27 -7.38 -8.11
CA GLY A 56 -9.23 -5.98 -8.53
C GLY A 56 -10.47 -5.18 -8.23
N GLU A 57 -11.64 -5.81 -8.37
CA GLU A 57 -12.89 -5.09 -8.12
C GLU A 57 -13.03 -4.70 -6.65
N ALA A 58 -12.70 -5.63 -5.76
CA ALA A 58 -12.72 -5.33 -4.33
C ALA A 58 -11.73 -4.22 -4.00
N ALA A 59 -10.57 -4.24 -4.66
CA ALA A 59 -9.57 -3.20 -4.46
C ALA A 59 -10.10 -1.83 -4.88
N LEU A 60 -10.75 -1.75 -6.04
CA LEU A 60 -11.29 -0.49 -6.51
C LEU A 60 -12.33 0.08 -5.55
N ASP A 61 -13.23 -0.80 -5.07
CA ASP A 61 -14.25 -0.35 -4.13
C ASP A 61 -13.63 0.19 -2.87
N GLU A 62 -12.65 -0.51 -2.35
CA GLU A 62 -12.01 -0.11 -1.10
C GLU A 62 -11.20 1.16 -1.27
N VAL A 63 -10.46 1.30 -2.36
CA VAL A 63 -9.66 2.49 -2.62
C VAL A 63 -10.55 3.73 -2.72
N ARG A 64 -11.70 3.58 -3.38
CA ARG A 64 -12.62 4.70 -3.52
C ARG A 64 -13.23 5.11 -2.19
N ARG A 65 -13.45 4.14 -1.32
CA ARG A 65 -14.04 4.43 -0.02
C ARG A 65 -13.01 5.00 0.94
N SER A 66 -11.80 4.48 0.92
CA SER A 66 -10.75 4.88 1.85
C SER A 66 -9.40 4.78 1.16
N PRO A 67 -8.97 5.85 0.48
CA PRO A 67 -7.74 5.80 -0.32
C PRO A 67 -6.50 5.50 0.53
N PRO A 68 -5.73 4.48 0.12
CA PRO A 68 -4.46 4.19 0.79
C PRO A 68 -3.38 5.12 0.27
N GLN A 69 -2.21 5.06 0.89
CA GLN A 69 -1.08 5.83 0.43
C GLN A 69 -0.27 5.11 -0.63
N LEU A 70 -0.52 3.82 -0.81
CA LEU A 70 0.16 3.04 -1.85
C LEU A 70 -0.65 1.79 -2.11
N VAL A 71 -0.68 1.37 -3.37
CA VAL A 71 -1.31 0.10 -3.76
C VAL A 71 -0.22 -0.84 -4.24
N LEU A 72 -0.19 -2.03 -3.66
CA LEU A 72 0.74 -3.09 -4.02
C LEU A 72 -0.09 -4.21 -4.59
N THR A 73 0.04 -4.50 -5.88
CA THR A 73 -0.83 -5.48 -6.54
C THR A 73 -0.03 -6.51 -7.30
N ASP A 74 -0.51 -7.75 -7.26
CA ASP A 74 0.01 -8.80 -8.13
C ASP A 74 -0.36 -8.45 -9.57
N ARG A 75 0.46 -8.89 -10.51
CA ARG A 75 0.17 -8.67 -11.92
C ARG A 75 -0.87 -9.64 -12.45
N MET A 76 -0.77 -10.90 -12.04
CA MET A 76 -1.61 -11.96 -12.59
C MET A 76 -2.74 -12.30 -11.64
N MET A 77 -3.93 -11.84 -11.95
CA MET A 77 -5.13 -12.14 -11.18
C MET A 77 -6.25 -12.45 -12.15
N PRO A 78 -7.20 -13.34 -11.76
CA PRO A 78 -8.32 -13.63 -12.66
C PRO A 78 -9.24 -12.42 -12.79
N ARG A 79 -9.92 -12.35 -13.90
CA ARG A 79 -10.92 -11.33 -14.24
C ARG A 79 -10.34 -9.95 -14.44
N MET A 80 -9.70 -9.38 -13.45
CA MET A 80 -9.06 -8.06 -13.60
C MET A 80 -7.62 -8.22 -13.15
N ASN A 81 -6.69 -8.17 -14.08
CA ASN A 81 -5.28 -8.28 -13.75
C ASN A 81 -4.73 -6.95 -13.24
N GLY A 82 -3.45 -6.96 -12.81
CA GLY A 82 -2.84 -5.77 -12.24
C GLY A 82 -2.81 -4.59 -13.19
N GLY A 83 -2.57 -4.85 -14.47
CA GLY A 83 -2.55 -3.77 -15.46
C GLY A 83 -3.90 -3.10 -15.62
N GLU A 84 -4.95 -3.89 -15.61
CA GLU A 84 -6.30 -3.35 -15.72
C GLU A 84 -6.67 -2.56 -14.46
N LEU A 85 -6.25 -3.06 -13.31
CA LEU A 85 -6.48 -2.33 -12.06
C LEU A 85 -5.79 -0.97 -12.10
N ILE A 86 -4.56 -0.95 -12.58
CA ILE A 86 -3.81 0.31 -12.71
C ILE A 86 -4.54 1.27 -13.64
N GLU A 87 -5.02 0.78 -14.77
CA GLU A 87 -5.75 1.62 -15.70
C GLU A 87 -6.93 2.30 -15.04
N ARG A 88 -7.68 1.52 -14.26
CA ARG A 88 -8.86 2.04 -13.59
C ARG A 88 -8.49 3.08 -12.54
N LEU A 89 -7.41 2.83 -11.79
CA LEU A 89 -6.96 3.77 -10.78
C LEU A 89 -6.46 5.06 -11.40
N ARG A 90 -5.74 4.97 -12.52
CA ARG A 90 -5.19 6.16 -13.17
C ARG A 90 -6.26 6.99 -13.88
N ALA A 91 -7.38 6.37 -14.23
CA ALA A 91 -8.47 7.08 -14.92
C ALA A 91 -9.36 7.88 -13.97
N ASP A 92 -9.24 7.65 -12.66
CA ASP A 92 -10.10 8.29 -11.67
C ASP A 92 -9.31 9.42 -11.00
N GLU A 93 -9.88 10.62 -11.02
CA GLU A 93 -9.18 11.81 -10.47
C GLU A 93 -8.84 11.65 -9.00
N THR A 94 -9.62 10.89 -8.25
CA THR A 94 -9.39 10.75 -6.82
C THR A 94 -8.30 9.74 -6.48
N THR A 95 -7.90 8.90 -7.45
CA THR A 95 -6.94 7.83 -7.19
C THR A 95 -5.71 7.88 -8.08
N LYS A 96 -5.73 8.74 -9.10
CA LYS A 96 -4.69 8.69 -10.14
C LYS A 96 -3.28 9.00 -9.64
N ALA A 97 -3.16 9.66 -8.51
CA ALA A 97 -1.85 10.02 -7.97
C ALA A 97 -1.31 9.02 -6.95
N ILE A 98 -2.08 7.99 -6.61
CA ILE A 98 -1.63 7.01 -5.63
C ILE A 98 -0.50 6.18 -6.22
N PRO A 99 0.64 6.07 -5.52
CA PRO A 99 1.73 5.22 -6.00
C PRO A 99 1.30 3.76 -6.12
N ILE A 100 1.71 3.11 -7.18
CA ILE A 100 1.35 1.71 -7.45
C ILE A 100 2.59 0.89 -7.72
N VAL A 101 2.71 -0.23 -7.01
CA VAL A 101 3.79 -1.19 -7.22
C VAL A 101 3.17 -2.49 -7.74
N ILE A 102 3.72 -3.00 -8.81
CA ILE A 102 3.35 -4.32 -9.34
C ILE A 102 4.32 -5.36 -8.78
N VAL A 103 3.79 -6.45 -8.31
CA VAL A 103 4.59 -7.61 -7.89
C VAL A 103 4.42 -8.66 -8.98
N SER A 104 5.52 -9.11 -9.56
CA SER A 104 5.44 -9.96 -10.74
C SER A 104 6.57 -10.98 -10.80
N GLY A 105 6.25 -12.18 -11.26
CA GLY A 105 7.25 -13.20 -11.54
C GLY A 105 7.90 -13.05 -12.89
N THR A 106 7.40 -12.13 -13.73
CA THR A 106 7.97 -11.91 -15.05
C THR A 106 8.67 -10.56 -15.09
N ARG A 107 9.61 -10.44 -16.01
CA ARG A 107 10.35 -9.20 -16.15
C ARG A 107 9.54 -8.19 -16.93
N GLY A 108 9.93 -6.94 -16.80
CA GLY A 108 9.32 -5.86 -17.55
C GLY A 108 8.44 -5.00 -16.67
N GLY A 109 8.18 -3.80 -17.12
CA GLY A 109 7.35 -2.87 -16.40
C GLY A 109 5.89 -3.04 -16.75
N GLU A 110 5.10 -2.19 -16.18
CA GLU A 110 3.67 -2.13 -16.45
C GLU A 110 3.31 -0.67 -16.59
N ALA A 111 2.63 -0.31 -17.67
CA ALA A 111 2.28 1.09 -17.91
C ALA A 111 1.46 1.62 -16.73
N GLY A 112 1.84 2.77 -16.21
CA GLY A 112 1.15 3.39 -15.10
C GLY A 112 1.62 2.97 -13.72
N ALA A 113 2.45 1.93 -13.63
CA ALA A 113 3.01 1.53 -12.34
C ALA A 113 4.21 2.41 -12.02
N ASP A 114 4.38 2.71 -10.73
CA ASP A 114 5.54 3.49 -10.29
C ASP A 114 6.76 2.62 -10.13
N ALA A 115 6.56 1.34 -9.85
CA ALA A 115 7.67 0.41 -9.70
C ALA A 115 7.19 -1.02 -9.85
N VAL A 116 8.15 -1.91 -10.10
CA VAL A 116 7.89 -3.34 -10.21
C VAL A 116 8.79 -4.05 -9.22
N LEU A 117 8.21 -4.93 -8.42
CA LEU A 117 8.96 -5.78 -7.51
C LEU A 117 8.94 -7.19 -8.07
N SER A 118 10.10 -7.74 -8.39
CA SER A 118 10.19 -9.06 -9.02
C SER A 118 10.13 -10.17 -8.00
N LYS A 119 9.40 -11.23 -8.32
CA LYS A 119 9.36 -12.43 -7.49
C LYS A 119 10.48 -13.38 -7.92
N PRO A 120 11.14 -14.02 -7.00
CA PRO A 120 11.03 -13.84 -5.55
C PRO A 120 11.72 -12.56 -5.12
N PHE A 121 11.22 -11.96 -4.05
CA PHE A 121 11.79 -10.71 -3.57
C PHE A 121 12.26 -10.89 -2.12
N ASP A 122 13.19 -10.02 -1.74
CA ASP A 122 13.64 -9.95 -0.37
C ASP A 122 12.70 -9.02 0.38
N PRO A 123 12.24 -9.38 1.58
CA PRO A 123 11.39 -8.49 2.36
C PRO A 123 11.96 -7.09 2.52
N ASP A 124 13.29 -6.98 2.65
CA ASP A 124 13.91 -5.66 2.76
C ASP A 124 13.76 -4.84 1.50
N GLU A 125 13.81 -5.48 0.33
CA GLU A 125 13.58 -4.78 -0.93
C GLU A 125 12.20 -4.17 -0.98
N LEU A 126 11.22 -4.92 -0.52
CA LEU A 126 9.85 -4.44 -0.50
C LEU A 126 9.74 -3.19 0.37
N ILE A 127 10.31 -3.25 1.57
CA ILE A 127 10.20 -2.14 2.50
C ILE A 127 10.92 -0.89 1.99
N VAL A 128 12.11 -1.07 1.44
CA VAL A 128 12.85 0.06 0.88
C VAL A 128 12.06 0.73 -0.22
N LEU A 129 11.45 -0.07 -1.09
CA LEU A 129 10.68 0.45 -2.20
C LEU A 129 9.45 1.21 -1.72
N VAL A 130 8.71 0.62 -0.77
CA VAL A 130 7.50 1.24 -0.25
C VAL A 130 7.85 2.54 0.48
N ASP A 131 8.90 2.51 1.31
CA ASP A 131 9.33 3.70 2.04
C ASP A 131 9.66 4.84 1.07
N ARG A 132 10.35 4.51 -0.01
CA ARG A 132 10.74 5.51 -0.98
C ARG A 132 9.54 6.14 -1.66
N LEU A 133 8.58 5.31 -2.05
CA LEU A 133 7.42 5.81 -2.80
C LEU A 133 6.45 6.59 -1.91
N ILE A 134 6.36 6.24 -0.64
CA ILE A 134 5.50 6.96 0.29
C ILE A 134 6.21 8.21 0.82
N GLY A 135 7.55 8.22 0.73
CA GLY A 135 8.31 9.35 1.25
C GLY A 135 8.68 9.21 2.72
N LYS A 136 8.62 7.99 3.25
CA LYS A 136 8.99 7.74 4.63
C LYS A 136 10.48 7.51 4.72
N GLU A 137 11.12 8.15 5.71
CA GLU A 137 12.54 7.93 5.93
C GLU A 137 12.75 7.21 7.23
N ARG A 138 13.66 6.28 7.23
CA ARG A 138 13.97 5.48 8.41
C ARG A 138 15.34 5.80 8.97
#